data_d8e1479ef41b3f30d9f290484fad98b6
#
_entry.id   d8e1479ef41b3f30d9f290484fad98b6
#
_cell.length_a   1.000
_cell.length_b   1.000
_cell.length_c   1.000
_cell.angle_alpha   90.00
_cell.angle_beta   90.00
_cell.angle_gamma   90.00
#
_symmetry.space_group_name_H-M   'P 1'
#
loop_
_entity.id
_entity.type
_entity.pdbx_description
1 polymer ?
#
loop_
_entity_poly.entity_id
_entity_poly.type
_entity_poly.pdbx_seq_one_letter_code
_entity_poly.pdbx_strand_id
1 'polypeptide(L)'
;DNTVVFFTSDNGPEGDGIKSPGRGSTGGLRGRKRAVYEGGIRVPGIVRWPGRTQPESTSDVPVIGSDIFVTAAGIGGAKLPADRVIDGGNLRPAI
;
A
#
# COMPACT_ATOMS: atom_id res chain seq x y z
N ASP A 1 -7.24 19.70 9.84
CA ASP A 1 -6.45 19.06 8.77
C ASP A 1 -7.38 18.24 7.85
N ASN A 2 -7.68 18.78 6.69
CA ASN A 2 -8.54 18.10 5.69
C ASN A 2 -7.67 17.35 4.67
N THR A 3 -6.79 16.45 5.17
CA THR A 3 -5.85 15.72 4.33
C THR A 3 -5.74 14.29 4.79
N VAL A 4 -5.83 13.35 3.86
CA VAL A 4 -5.43 11.95 4.05
C VAL A 4 -4.05 11.74 3.42
N VAL A 5 -3.19 11.03 4.11
CA VAL A 5 -1.86 10.66 3.63
C VAL A 5 -1.77 9.14 3.57
N PHE A 6 -1.42 8.62 2.41
CA PHE A 6 -1.05 7.23 2.20
C PHE A 6 0.46 7.15 2.00
N PHE A 7 1.12 6.31 2.77
CA PHE A 7 2.54 6.03 2.61
C PHE A 7 2.73 4.55 2.33
N THR A 8 3.34 4.24 1.22
CA THR A 8 3.64 2.88 0.80
C THR A 8 4.81 2.86 -0.19
N SER A 9 5.14 1.69 -0.70
CA SER A 9 6.10 1.50 -1.79
C SER A 9 5.44 0.72 -2.91
N ASP A 10 5.95 0.84 -4.12
CA ASP A 10 5.51 0.10 -5.30
C ASP A 10 5.93 -1.37 -5.27
N ASN A 11 7.07 -1.65 -4.62
CA ASN A 11 7.65 -2.99 -4.48
C ASN A 11 8.66 -3.06 -3.35
N GLY A 12 9.12 -4.27 -3.06
CA GLY A 12 10.19 -4.51 -2.12
C GLY A 12 11.53 -3.88 -2.56
N PRO A 13 12.53 -3.83 -1.67
CA PRO A 13 13.79 -3.15 -1.91
C PRO A 13 14.58 -3.76 -3.09
N GLU A 14 15.29 -2.91 -3.83
CA GLU A 14 16.16 -3.27 -4.94
C GLU A 14 17.42 -4.03 -4.46
N GLY A 15 18.02 -4.79 -5.37
CA GLY A 15 19.31 -5.44 -5.18
C GLY A 15 19.22 -6.85 -4.62
N ASP A 16 20.21 -7.68 -4.94
CA ASP A 16 20.33 -9.07 -4.50
C ASP A 16 21.09 -9.25 -3.17
N GLY A 17 21.54 -8.16 -2.60
CA GLY A 17 22.30 -8.13 -1.33
C GLY A 17 23.77 -8.52 -1.47
N ILE A 18 24.19 -9.16 -2.56
CA ILE A 18 25.56 -9.65 -2.77
C ILE A 18 26.30 -8.81 -3.82
N LYS A 19 25.74 -8.71 -5.01
CA LYS A 19 26.36 -7.98 -6.15
C LYS A 19 25.91 -6.53 -6.26
N SER A 20 24.74 -6.24 -5.75
CA SER A 20 24.17 -4.89 -5.69
C SER A 20 23.55 -4.72 -4.32
N PRO A 21 24.31 -4.26 -3.32
CA PRO A 21 23.79 -4.05 -1.97
C PRO A 21 22.80 -2.88 -2.01
N GLY A 22 21.60 -3.17 -2.48
CA GLY A 22 20.50 -2.22 -2.48
C GLY A 22 20.22 -1.75 -1.06
N ARG A 23 19.91 -0.48 -0.89
CA ARG A 23 19.47 0.07 0.37
C ARG A 23 18.08 -0.47 0.71
N GLY A 24 17.80 -0.70 1.96
CA GLY A 24 16.53 -1.20 2.46
C GLY A 24 16.56 -2.68 2.84
N SER A 25 15.64 -3.03 3.71
CA SER A 25 15.48 -4.37 4.28
C SER A 25 14.12 -4.94 3.91
N THR A 26 14.07 -6.24 3.70
CA THR A 26 12.83 -7.00 3.55
C THR A 26 12.26 -7.47 4.90
N GLY A 27 12.91 -7.12 6.01
CA GLY A 27 12.51 -7.62 7.33
C GLY A 27 12.66 -9.14 7.49
N GLY A 28 13.57 -9.77 6.73
CA GLY A 28 13.76 -11.22 6.72
C GLY A 28 12.85 -11.98 5.74
N LEU A 29 11.96 -11.30 5.03
CA LEU A 29 11.11 -11.92 4.02
C LEU A 29 11.93 -12.35 2.80
N ARG A 30 11.58 -13.49 2.22
CA ARG A 30 12.24 -14.06 1.04
C ARG A 30 12.02 -13.17 -0.20
N GLY A 31 13.06 -13.00 -0.99
CA GLY A 31 13.02 -12.25 -2.23
C GLY A 31 13.19 -10.74 -2.02
N ARG A 32 13.22 -10.01 -3.11
CA ARG A 32 13.34 -8.55 -3.19
C ARG A 32 12.63 -8.11 -4.48
N LYS A 33 12.72 -6.85 -4.86
CA LYS A 33 12.19 -6.34 -6.15
C LYS A 33 12.46 -7.32 -7.29
N ARG A 34 11.52 -7.55 -8.17
CA ARG A 34 11.46 -8.54 -9.25
C ARG A 34 11.12 -9.98 -8.82
N ALA A 35 11.01 -10.25 -7.53
CA ALA A 35 10.55 -11.54 -7.04
C ALA A 35 9.09 -11.47 -6.62
N VAL A 36 8.34 -12.54 -6.90
CA VAL A 36 6.94 -12.68 -6.47
C VAL A 36 6.79 -13.16 -5.02
N TYR A 37 7.91 -13.36 -4.34
CA TYR A 37 7.92 -13.69 -2.92
C TYR A 37 7.61 -12.45 -2.05
N GLU A 38 7.24 -12.68 -0.81
CA GLU A 38 6.87 -11.64 0.16
C GLU A 38 7.85 -10.46 0.23
N GLY A 39 9.17 -10.72 0.18
CA GLY A 39 10.17 -9.66 0.18
C GLY A 39 10.19 -8.78 -1.08
N GLY A 40 9.54 -9.22 -2.16
CA GLY A 40 9.39 -8.44 -3.39
C GLY A 40 8.07 -7.69 -3.49
N ILE A 41 7.02 -8.17 -2.84
CA ILE A 41 5.65 -7.65 -3.01
C ILE A 41 5.06 -7.08 -1.72
N ARG A 42 5.50 -7.53 -0.55
CA ARG A 42 5.01 -7.03 0.73
C ARG A 42 5.81 -5.81 1.16
N VAL A 43 5.13 -4.70 1.23
CA VAL A 43 5.68 -3.37 1.54
C VAL A 43 4.94 -2.72 2.70
N PRO A 44 5.53 -1.74 3.38
CA PRO A 44 4.83 -0.97 4.39
C PRO A 44 3.58 -0.29 3.82
N GLY A 45 2.50 -0.29 4.58
CA GLY A 45 1.31 0.50 4.30
C GLY A 45 0.96 1.32 5.53
N ILE A 46 0.95 2.64 5.42
CA ILE A 46 0.61 3.54 6.52
C ILE A 46 -0.44 4.53 6.02
N VAL A 47 -1.48 4.73 6.79
CA VAL A 47 -2.50 5.74 6.52
C VAL A 47 -2.59 6.70 7.70
N ARG A 48 -2.55 7.99 7.40
CA ARG A 48 -2.84 9.05 8.36
C ARG A 48 -4.04 9.86 7.86
N TRP A 49 -5.13 9.79 8.61
CA TRP A 49 -6.34 10.56 8.31
C TRP A 49 -6.94 11.13 9.60
N PRO A 50 -6.55 12.35 10.00
CA PRO A 50 -6.99 12.94 11.26
C PRO A 50 -8.51 12.94 11.44
N GLY A 51 -8.96 12.47 12.60
CA GLY A 51 -10.39 12.34 12.90
C GLY A 51 -11.10 11.14 12.26
N ARG A 52 -10.35 10.27 11.56
CA ARG A 52 -10.88 9.05 10.92
C ARG A 52 -10.08 7.81 11.29
N THR A 53 -8.76 7.86 11.15
CA THR A 53 -7.89 6.77 11.59
C THR A 53 -7.55 6.94 13.07
N GLN A 54 -7.62 5.83 13.81
CA GLN A 54 -7.18 5.81 15.20
C GLN A 54 -5.64 5.81 15.26
N PRO A 55 -5.02 6.68 16.04
CA PRO A 55 -3.57 6.65 16.23
C PRO A 55 -3.09 5.29 16.74
N GLU A 56 -1.91 4.86 16.29
CA GLU A 56 -1.25 3.61 16.72
C GLU A 56 -2.06 2.32 16.46
N SER A 57 -3.15 2.40 15.69
CA SER A 57 -3.89 1.21 15.29
C SER A 57 -3.15 0.44 14.19
N THR A 58 -3.39 -0.87 14.15
CA THR A 58 -2.89 -1.77 13.10
C THR A 58 -4.05 -2.55 12.51
N SER A 59 -3.90 -2.97 11.25
CA SER A 59 -4.87 -3.80 10.55
C SER A 59 -4.12 -4.91 9.81
N ASP A 60 -4.60 -6.14 9.91
CA ASP A 60 -4.07 -7.30 9.20
C ASP A 60 -4.79 -7.58 7.89
N VAL A 61 -5.69 -6.69 7.47
CA VAL A 61 -6.39 -6.81 6.19
C VAL A 61 -5.38 -6.65 5.05
N PRO A 62 -5.24 -7.65 4.16
CA PRO A 62 -4.40 -7.51 2.98
C PRO A 62 -4.92 -6.40 2.07
N VAL A 63 -4.02 -5.51 1.66
CA VAL A 63 -4.34 -4.40 0.76
C VAL A 63 -3.35 -4.36 -0.40
N ILE A 64 -3.77 -3.83 -1.52
CA ILE A 64 -2.94 -3.67 -2.72
C ILE A 64 -2.95 -2.23 -3.23
N GLY A 65 -2.01 -1.88 -4.08
CA GLY A 65 -1.86 -0.50 -4.57
C GLY A 65 -3.10 0.05 -5.28
N SER A 66 -3.85 -0.78 -6.00
CA SER A 66 -5.09 -0.38 -6.68
C SER A 66 -6.22 0.04 -5.71
N ASP A 67 -6.19 -0.42 -4.46
CA ASP A 67 -7.17 -0.03 -3.44
C ASP A 67 -7.07 1.44 -3.09
N ILE A 68 -5.88 2.02 -3.18
CA ILE A 68 -5.63 3.44 -2.90
C ILE A 68 -6.42 4.30 -3.88
N PHE A 69 -6.43 3.94 -5.18
CA PHE A 69 -7.19 4.68 -6.20
C PHE A 69 -8.69 4.71 -5.88
N VAL A 70 -9.28 3.54 -5.63
CA VAL A 70 -10.71 3.40 -5.31
C VAL A 70 -11.06 4.17 -4.02
N THR A 71 -10.18 4.07 -3.02
CA THR A 71 -10.37 4.77 -1.74
C THR A 71 -10.29 6.28 -1.90
N ALA A 72 -9.28 6.78 -2.61
CA ALA A 72 -9.09 8.20 -2.86
C ALA A 72 -10.26 8.79 -3.68
N ALA A 73 -10.72 8.09 -4.70
CA ALA A 73 -11.91 8.48 -5.46
C ALA A 73 -13.14 8.60 -4.54
N GLY A 74 -13.37 7.60 -3.69
CA GLY A 74 -14.49 7.61 -2.75
C GLY A 74 -14.39 8.72 -1.68
N ILE A 75 -13.19 9.06 -1.23
CA ILE A 75 -12.95 10.17 -0.29
C ILE A 75 -13.21 11.52 -0.98
N GLY A 76 -12.75 11.66 -2.21
CA GLY A 76 -12.93 12.87 -3.01
C GLY A 76 -14.33 13.03 -3.61
N GLY A 77 -15.24 12.07 -3.41
CA GLY A 77 -16.59 12.09 -3.97
C GLY A 77 -16.62 11.87 -5.49
N ALA A 78 -15.54 11.37 -6.08
CA ALA A 78 -15.47 11.07 -7.51
C ALA A 78 -16.25 9.78 -7.82
N LYS A 79 -16.93 9.77 -8.96
CA LYS A 79 -17.56 8.56 -9.48
C LYS A 79 -16.53 7.76 -10.28
N LEU A 80 -16.44 6.48 -9.98
CA LEU A 80 -15.63 5.56 -10.77
C LEU A 80 -16.29 5.31 -12.13
N PRO A 81 -15.50 5.07 -13.20
CA PRO A 81 -16.02 4.67 -14.50
C PRO A 81 -16.88 3.41 -14.38
N ALA A 82 -18.04 3.41 -15.07
CA ALA A 82 -18.93 2.24 -15.11
C ALA A 82 -18.73 1.39 -16.39
N ASP A 83 -17.90 1.86 -17.31
CA ASP A 83 -17.64 1.23 -18.61
C ASP A 83 -16.51 0.20 -18.58
N ARG A 84 -15.91 -0.01 -17.41
CA ARG A 84 -14.78 -0.92 -17.23
C ARG A 84 -14.74 -1.49 -15.80
N VAL A 85 -14.08 -2.63 -15.67
CA VAL A 85 -13.74 -3.18 -14.34
C VAL A 85 -12.62 -2.34 -13.73
N ILE A 86 -12.80 -1.93 -12.49
CA ILE A 86 -11.77 -1.29 -11.68
C ILE A 86 -11.33 -2.27 -10.62
N ASP A 87 -10.07 -2.68 -10.68
CA ASP A 87 -9.45 -3.49 -9.64
C ASP A 87 -9.24 -2.65 -8.38
N GLY A 88 -9.29 -3.33 -7.25
CA GLY A 88 -9.14 -2.70 -5.95
C GLY A 88 -10.45 -2.46 -5.22
N GLY A 89 -10.35 -2.39 -3.90
CA GLY A 89 -11.44 -2.15 -2.96
C GLY A 89 -11.32 -0.82 -2.23
N ASN A 90 -12.40 -0.45 -1.55
CA ASN A 90 -12.39 0.72 -0.69
C ASN A 90 -11.80 0.36 0.68
N LEU A 91 -10.69 0.96 1.05
CA LEU A 91 -9.97 0.69 2.29
C LEU A 91 -10.62 1.31 3.53
N ARG A 92 -11.60 2.20 3.41
CA ARG A 92 -12.21 2.87 4.58
C ARG A 92 -12.69 1.94 5.69
N PRO A 93 -13.17 0.73 5.43
CA PRO A 93 -13.51 -0.21 6.51
C PRO A 93 -12.31 -0.82 7.24
N ALA A 94 -11.11 -0.71 6.68
CA ALA A 94 -9.87 -1.31 7.20
C ALA A 94 -8.92 -0.28 7.87
N ILE A 95 -9.27 1.01 7.80
CA ILE A 95 -8.45 2.13 8.29
C ILE A 95 -9.18 3.00 9.32
#